data_888c8e97852ed2f68be7b5f2a27de039
#
_entry.id   888c8e97852ed2f68be7b5f2a27de039
#
_cell.length_a   1.000
_cell.length_b   1.000
_cell.length_c   1.000
_cell.angle_alpha   90.00
_cell.angle_beta   90.00
_cell.angle_gamma   90.00
#
_symmetry.space_group_name_H-M   'P 1'
#
loop_
_entity.id
_entity.type
_entity.pdbx_description
1 polymer ?
#
loop_
_entity_poly.entity_id
_entity_poly.type
_entity_poly.pdbx_seq_one_letter_code
_entity_poly.pdbx_strand_id
1 'polypeptide(L)'
;MKTSTHKHVLVVDDSLTVRQVLKRYLSTREDVVVCGEAVNGREAVQRAMALRPDLVLLDLAMPELNGAEVASVLKSAMPDTRIILFTMYRENVGKYLTSAVGIDIVLSKPDGVTKLAAAIDSALDQMSDSTD
;
A
#
# COMPACT_ATOMS: atom_id res chain seq x y z
N MET A 1 28.46 -7.31 -5.31
CA MET A 1 27.80 -7.81 -4.23
C MET A 1 26.31 -7.62 -4.36
N LYS A 2 25.64 -8.47 -3.80
CA LYS A 2 24.24 -8.49 -3.96
C LYS A 2 23.57 -7.58 -2.98
N THR A 3 22.87 -6.66 -3.48
CA THR A 3 22.05 -5.84 -2.60
C THR A 3 20.82 -6.63 -2.22
N SER A 4 20.18 -6.17 -1.20
CA SER A 4 18.94 -6.78 -0.77
C SER A 4 17.91 -6.71 -1.88
N THR A 5 17.23 -7.81 -2.12
CA THR A 5 16.12 -7.84 -3.06
C THR A 5 14.79 -7.59 -2.39
N HIS A 6 14.81 -7.37 -1.06
CA HIS A 6 13.58 -7.10 -0.35
C HIS A 6 12.98 -5.77 -0.76
N LYS A 7 11.66 -5.76 -0.94
CA LYS A 7 10.94 -4.54 -1.19
C LYS A 7 10.37 -4.05 0.14
N HIS A 8 10.44 -2.75 0.35
CA HIS A 8 10.00 -2.14 1.59
C HIS A 8 8.54 -1.75 1.51
N VAL A 9 7.76 -2.17 2.49
CA VAL A 9 6.32 -1.97 2.52
C VAL A 9 5.94 -1.12 3.71
N LEU A 10 5.16 -0.08 3.45
CA LEU A 10 4.56 0.75 4.49
C LEU A 10 3.10 0.33 4.63
N VAL A 11 2.67 0.04 5.85
CA VAL A 11 1.30 -0.40 6.14
C VAL A 11 0.54 0.75 6.77
N VAL A 12 -0.55 1.16 6.13
CA VAL A 12 -1.34 2.31 6.58
C VAL A 12 -2.79 1.91 6.81
N ASP A 13 -3.21 1.95 8.07
CA ASP A 13 -4.58 1.63 8.46
C ASP A 13 -4.77 2.15 9.88
N ASP A 14 -5.95 2.70 10.17
CA ASP A 14 -6.21 3.22 11.50
C ASP A 14 -6.53 2.11 12.51
N SER A 15 -6.73 0.88 12.04
CA SER A 15 -7.02 -0.26 12.92
C SER A 15 -5.74 -1.01 13.27
N LEU A 16 -5.42 -1.06 14.54
CA LEU A 16 -4.27 -1.83 15.00
C LEU A 16 -4.41 -3.29 14.61
N THR A 17 -5.62 -3.84 14.75
CA THR A 17 -5.85 -5.24 14.43
C THR A 17 -5.55 -5.54 12.96
N VAL A 18 -6.00 -4.66 12.07
CA VAL A 18 -5.74 -4.86 10.65
C VAL A 18 -4.25 -4.76 10.37
N ARG A 19 -3.58 -3.76 10.95
CA ARG A 19 -2.14 -3.62 10.74
C ARG A 19 -1.39 -4.87 11.21
N GLN A 20 -1.79 -5.43 12.35
CA GLN A 20 -1.14 -6.63 12.86
C GLN A 20 -1.33 -7.82 11.96
N VAL A 21 -2.54 -7.98 11.42
CA VAL A 21 -2.80 -9.07 10.47
C VAL A 21 -1.95 -8.92 9.22
N LEU A 22 -1.90 -7.70 8.70
CA LEU A 22 -1.12 -7.45 7.49
C LEU A 22 0.37 -7.67 7.74
N LYS A 23 0.88 -7.19 8.86
CA LYS A 23 2.29 -7.39 9.18
C LYS A 23 2.63 -8.85 9.37
N ARG A 24 1.74 -9.60 10.00
CA ARG A 24 1.96 -11.02 10.18
C ARG A 24 2.04 -11.74 8.84
N TYR A 25 1.11 -11.42 7.95
CA TYR A 25 1.14 -12.02 6.62
C TYR A 25 2.42 -11.63 5.89
N LEU A 26 2.78 -10.35 5.91
CA LEU A 26 3.95 -9.89 5.17
C LEU A 26 5.22 -10.52 5.71
N SER A 27 5.27 -10.83 7.00
CA SER A 27 6.45 -11.46 7.58
C SER A 27 6.67 -12.87 7.07
N THR A 28 5.65 -13.49 6.48
CA THR A 28 5.81 -14.82 5.90
C THR A 28 6.40 -14.78 4.49
N ARG A 29 6.47 -13.60 3.90
CA ARG A 29 7.02 -13.47 2.54
C ARG A 29 8.50 -13.15 2.64
N GLU A 30 9.27 -13.76 1.75
CA GLU A 30 10.71 -13.53 1.72
C GLU A 30 11.12 -12.37 0.84
N ASP A 31 10.17 -11.84 0.07
CA ASP A 31 10.47 -10.79 -0.90
C ASP A 31 10.15 -9.39 -0.41
N VAL A 32 9.57 -9.26 0.79
CA VAL A 32 9.20 -7.94 1.31
C VAL A 32 9.60 -7.83 2.78
N VAL A 33 9.74 -6.60 3.24
CA VAL A 33 9.94 -6.29 4.64
C VAL A 33 9.10 -5.06 4.97
N VAL A 34 8.43 -5.09 6.13
CA VAL A 34 7.65 -3.95 6.58
C VAL A 34 8.60 -2.91 7.14
N CYS A 35 8.66 -1.76 6.52
CA CYS A 35 9.56 -0.71 6.95
C CYS A 35 8.91 0.27 7.91
N GLY A 36 7.58 0.24 8.03
CA GLY A 36 6.90 1.12 8.97
C GLY A 36 5.41 0.99 8.90
N GLU A 37 4.73 1.71 9.78
CA GLU A 37 3.27 1.76 9.85
C GLU A 37 2.81 3.20 10.00
N ALA A 38 1.57 3.45 9.61
CA ALA A 38 0.95 4.74 9.85
C ALA A 38 -0.51 4.52 10.18
N VAL A 39 -1.10 5.41 10.98
CA VAL A 39 -2.46 5.24 11.47
C VAL A 39 -3.44 6.22 10.85
N ASN A 40 -2.95 7.17 10.08
CA ASN A 40 -3.80 8.14 9.40
C ASN A 40 -3.06 8.69 8.19
N GLY A 41 -3.77 9.51 7.41
CA GLY A 41 -3.20 10.02 6.16
C GLY A 41 -1.98 10.92 6.36
N ARG A 42 -2.03 11.76 7.37
CA ARG A 42 -0.91 12.67 7.63
C ARG A 42 0.34 11.87 7.97
N GLU A 43 0.20 10.90 8.85
CA GLU A 43 1.33 10.08 9.24
C GLU A 43 1.83 9.25 8.06
N ALA A 44 0.89 8.81 7.22
CA ALA A 44 1.27 8.04 6.04
C ALA A 44 2.19 8.85 5.12
N VAL A 45 1.84 10.10 4.87
CA VAL A 45 2.66 10.95 4.03
C VAL A 45 4.02 11.19 4.68
N GLN A 46 4.03 11.51 5.97
CA GLN A 46 5.29 11.75 6.68
C GLN A 46 6.20 10.54 6.63
N ARG A 47 5.66 9.38 6.92
CA ARG A 47 6.45 8.16 6.95
C ARG A 47 6.93 7.75 5.58
N ALA A 48 6.07 7.89 4.59
CA ALA A 48 6.45 7.54 3.22
C ALA A 48 7.59 8.43 2.73
N MET A 49 7.50 9.73 3.02
CA MET A 49 8.56 10.64 2.58
C MET A 49 9.89 10.33 3.27
N ALA A 50 9.84 9.91 4.52
CA ALA A 50 11.05 9.58 5.27
C ALA A 50 11.60 8.21 4.90
N LEU A 51 10.74 7.23 4.70
CA LEU A 51 11.16 5.85 4.52
C LEU A 51 11.30 5.43 3.07
N ARG A 52 10.64 6.13 2.18
CA ARG A 52 10.69 5.85 0.74
C ARG A 52 10.36 4.39 0.43
N PRO A 53 9.17 3.92 0.81
CA PRO A 53 8.82 2.52 0.58
C PRO A 53 8.65 2.22 -0.90
N ASP A 54 8.81 0.96 -1.25
CA ASP A 54 8.54 0.50 -2.61
C ASP A 54 7.05 0.28 -2.81
N LEU A 55 6.35 -0.07 -1.74
CA LEU A 55 4.94 -0.40 -1.80
C LEU A 55 4.24 0.15 -0.57
N VAL A 56 3.06 0.72 -0.76
CA VAL A 56 2.22 1.19 0.33
C VAL A 56 0.90 0.43 0.30
N LEU A 57 0.57 -0.21 1.42
CA LEU A 57 -0.75 -0.81 1.61
C LEU A 57 -1.58 0.22 2.34
N LEU A 58 -2.59 0.74 1.69
CA LEU A 58 -3.25 1.96 2.12
C LEU A 58 -4.75 1.77 2.27
N ASP A 59 -5.26 2.04 3.47
CA ASP A 59 -6.68 1.99 3.75
C ASP A 59 -7.38 3.21 3.12
N LEU A 60 -8.45 2.96 2.38
CA LEU A 60 -9.21 4.04 1.78
C LEU A 60 -9.93 4.87 2.83
N ALA A 61 -10.54 4.22 3.82
CA ALA A 61 -11.39 4.90 4.79
C ALA A 61 -10.63 5.24 6.05
N MET A 62 -9.97 6.38 6.07
CA MET A 62 -9.26 6.86 7.24
C MET A 62 -9.73 8.25 7.62
N PRO A 63 -9.62 8.62 8.90
CA PRO A 63 -9.97 9.97 9.31
C PRO A 63 -9.11 11.02 8.61
N GLU A 64 -9.67 12.18 8.45
CA GLU A 64 -8.99 13.37 7.90
C GLU A 64 -8.72 13.21 6.41
N LEU A 65 -7.55 12.71 6.03
CA LEU A 65 -7.23 12.45 4.63
C LEU A 65 -7.60 11.01 4.29
N ASN A 66 -8.45 10.82 3.30
CA ASN A 66 -8.79 9.47 2.88
C ASN A 66 -7.66 8.90 2.01
N GLY A 67 -7.76 7.59 1.75
CA GLY A 67 -6.71 6.90 1.02
C GLY A 67 -6.47 7.44 -0.37
N ALA A 68 -7.52 7.88 -1.06
CA ALA A 68 -7.35 8.41 -2.41
C ALA A 68 -6.53 9.70 -2.40
N GLU A 69 -6.77 10.56 -1.40
CA GLU A 69 -6.00 11.79 -1.27
C GLU A 69 -4.54 11.50 -0.95
N VAL A 70 -4.31 10.55 -0.05
CA VAL A 70 -2.95 10.15 0.29
C VAL A 70 -2.24 9.60 -0.94
N ALA A 71 -2.92 8.73 -1.69
CA ALA A 71 -2.32 8.14 -2.88
C ALA A 71 -1.92 9.22 -3.89
N SER A 72 -2.78 10.22 -4.06
CA SER A 72 -2.47 11.31 -4.98
C SER A 72 -1.20 12.05 -4.57
N VAL A 73 -1.09 12.36 -3.27
CA VAL A 73 0.09 13.05 -2.75
C VAL A 73 1.33 12.20 -2.95
N LEU A 74 1.24 10.91 -2.61
CA LEU A 74 2.40 10.04 -2.70
C LEU A 74 2.85 9.82 -4.14
N LYS A 75 1.92 9.67 -5.06
CA LYS A 75 2.29 9.48 -6.46
C LYS A 75 2.92 10.74 -7.05
N SER A 76 2.47 11.89 -6.59
CA SER A 76 3.06 13.13 -7.03
C SER A 76 4.51 13.26 -6.55
N ALA A 77 4.76 12.87 -5.30
CA ALA A 77 6.09 12.98 -4.70
C ALA A 77 7.00 11.81 -5.03
N MET A 78 6.43 10.63 -5.18
CA MET A 78 7.19 9.39 -5.39
C MET A 78 6.48 8.56 -6.45
N PRO A 79 6.59 8.92 -7.72
CA PRO A 79 5.82 8.26 -8.77
C PRO A 79 6.12 6.78 -8.95
N ASP A 80 7.26 6.31 -8.51
CA ASP A 80 7.61 4.90 -8.65
C ASP A 80 7.08 4.03 -7.54
N THR A 81 6.58 4.61 -6.46
CA THR A 81 6.02 3.83 -5.36
C THR A 81 4.70 3.22 -5.79
N ARG A 82 4.56 1.91 -5.56
CA ARG A 82 3.32 1.22 -5.87
C ARG A 82 2.35 1.37 -4.72
N ILE A 83 1.08 1.50 -5.02
CA ILE A 83 0.05 1.66 -4.00
C ILE A 83 -1.06 0.64 -4.21
N ILE A 84 -1.33 -0.13 -3.16
CA ILE A 84 -2.47 -1.02 -3.12
C ILE A 84 -3.46 -0.42 -2.13
N LEU A 85 -4.62 -0.05 -2.64
CA LEU A 85 -5.67 0.56 -1.85
C LEU A 85 -6.67 -0.51 -1.45
N PHE A 86 -7.07 -0.54 -0.19
CA PHE A 86 -8.08 -1.50 0.25
C PHE A 86 -9.12 -0.81 1.13
N THR A 87 -10.32 -1.40 1.18
CA THR A 87 -11.43 -0.80 1.87
C THR A 87 -12.46 -1.84 2.27
N MET A 88 -13.24 -1.53 3.31
CA MET A 88 -14.38 -2.35 3.71
C MET A 88 -15.60 -2.13 2.81
N TYR A 89 -15.62 -1.05 2.05
CA TYR A 89 -16.81 -0.64 1.33
C TYR A 89 -16.60 -0.67 -0.17
N ARG A 90 -16.84 -1.85 -0.75
CA ARG A 90 -16.61 -2.07 -2.17
C ARG A 90 -17.39 -1.09 -3.05
N GLU A 91 -18.62 -0.78 -2.66
CA GLU A 91 -19.44 0.09 -3.50
C GLU A 91 -18.88 1.49 -3.64
N ASN A 92 -18.14 1.92 -2.64
CA ASN A 92 -17.59 3.27 -2.66
C ASN A 92 -16.29 3.36 -3.44
N VAL A 93 -15.69 2.22 -3.73
CA VAL A 93 -14.39 2.21 -4.41
C VAL A 93 -14.48 2.86 -5.78
N GLY A 94 -15.50 2.51 -6.56
CA GLY A 94 -15.63 3.06 -7.89
C GLY A 94 -15.72 4.57 -7.92
N LYS A 95 -16.40 5.15 -6.95
CA LYS A 95 -16.55 6.60 -6.91
C LYS A 95 -15.21 7.29 -6.72
N TYR A 96 -14.36 6.72 -5.87
CA TYR A 96 -13.08 7.35 -5.60
C TYR A 96 -12.06 7.07 -6.69
N LEU A 97 -12.19 5.93 -7.36
CA LEU A 97 -11.14 5.50 -8.27
C LEU A 97 -11.29 5.99 -9.69
N THR A 98 -12.49 6.41 -10.08
CA THR A 98 -12.67 6.92 -11.43
C THR A 98 -11.78 8.11 -11.70
N SER A 99 -11.48 8.88 -10.67
CA SER A 99 -10.63 10.04 -10.82
C SER A 99 -9.31 9.90 -10.06
N ALA A 100 -9.09 8.75 -9.44
CA ALA A 100 -7.89 8.56 -8.65
C ALA A 100 -6.68 8.39 -9.54
N VAL A 101 -5.61 9.04 -9.17
CA VAL A 101 -4.37 9.00 -9.90
C VAL A 101 -3.36 8.26 -9.06
N GLY A 102 -2.67 7.30 -9.66
CA GLY A 102 -1.57 6.65 -9.00
C GLY A 102 -1.92 5.47 -8.13
N ILE A 103 -3.15 4.99 -8.22
CA ILE A 103 -3.53 3.79 -7.49
C ILE A 103 -3.32 2.60 -8.41
N ASP A 104 -2.47 1.70 -7.98
CA ASP A 104 -2.12 0.58 -8.83
C ASP A 104 -3.11 -0.57 -8.74
N ILE A 105 -3.57 -0.87 -7.54
CA ILE A 105 -4.49 -1.99 -7.34
C ILE A 105 -5.47 -1.63 -6.23
N VAL A 106 -6.70 -2.06 -6.38
CA VAL A 106 -7.74 -1.84 -5.37
C VAL A 106 -8.31 -3.17 -4.92
N LEU A 107 -8.38 -3.36 -3.63
CA LEU A 107 -8.95 -4.56 -3.03
C LEU A 107 -10.00 -4.19 -2.02
N SER A 108 -10.97 -5.09 -1.83
CA SER A 108 -11.90 -4.99 -0.73
C SER A 108 -11.36 -5.82 0.43
N LYS A 109 -11.38 -5.26 1.63
CA LYS A 109 -10.89 -5.98 2.80
C LYS A 109 -11.57 -7.34 3.00
N PRO A 110 -12.88 -7.50 2.73
CA PRO A 110 -13.49 -8.81 2.87
C PRO A 110 -12.88 -9.89 1.99
N ASP A 111 -12.16 -9.51 0.94
CA ASP A 111 -11.51 -10.49 0.07
C ASP A 111 -10.31 -11.15 0.74
N GLY A 112 -9.80 -10.55 1.80
CA GLY A 112 -8.83 -11.18 2.64
C GLY A 112 -7.43 -11.26 2.10
N VAL A 113 -6.63 -12.06 2.77
CA VAL A 113 -5.21 -12.15 2.51
C VAL A 113 -4.90 -12.78 1.16
N THR A 114 -5.79 -13.67 0.70
CA THR A 114 -5.56 -14.34 -0.58
C THR A 114 -5.47 -13.34 -1.74
N LYS A 115 -6.40 -12.41 -1.77
CA LYS A 115 -6.37 -11.41 -2.82
C LYS A 115 -5.22 -10.43 -2.63
N LEU A 116 -4.87 -10.16 -1.39
CA LEU A 116 -3.73 -9.31 -1.10
C LEU A 116 -2.44 -9.93 -1.63
N ALA A 117 -2.27 -11.23 -1.46
CA ALA A 117 -1.09 -11.92 -1.95
C ALA A 117 -0.94 -11.74 -3.46
N ALA A 118 -2.03 -11.93 -4.19
CA ALA A 118 -2.01 -11.78 -5.64
C ALA A 118 -1.70 -10.34 -6.04
N ALA A 119 -2.25 -9.37 -5.30
CA ALA A 119 -2.01 -7.98 -5.60
C ALA A 119 -0.55 -7.59 -5.38
N ILE A 120 0.04 -8.10 -4.31
CA ILE A 120 1.45 -7.83 -4.04
C ILE A 120 2.32 -8.45 -5.11
N ASP A 121 2.02 -9.68 -5.50
CA ASP A 121 2.77 -10.33 -6.57
C ASP A 121 2.74 -9.50 -7.84
N SER A 122 1.56 -9.02 -8.20
CA SER A 122 1.41 -8.21 -9.40
C SER A 122 2.21 -6.91 -9.32
N ALA A 123 2.15 -6.25 -8.18
CA ALA A 123 2.86 -4.98 -8.02
C ALA A 123 4.36 -5.19 -8.08
N LEU A 124 4.87 -6.24 -7.45
CA LEU A 124 6.30 -6.51 -7.44
C LEU A 124 6.81 -6.97 -8.79
N ASP A 125 5.99 -7.69 -9.53
CA ASP A 125 6.37 -8.11 -10.89
C ASP A 125 6.58 -6.90 -11.79
N GLN A 126 5.72 -5.90 -11.67
CA GLN A 126 5.87 -4.69 -12.46
C GLN A 126 7.18 -3.97 -12.12
N MET A 127 7.54 -3.99 -10.85
CA MET A 127 8.79 -3.37 -10.43
C MET A 127 9.99 -4.12 -11.00
N SER A 128 9.92 -5.45 -11.01
CA SER A 128 11.01 -6.25 -11.56
C SER A 128 11.20 -5.97 -13.04
N ASP A 129 10.11 -5.81 -13.77
CA ASP A 129 10.20 -5.54 -15.19
C ASP A 129 10.88 -4.22 -15.47
N SER A 130 10.76 -3.27 -14.60
CA SER A 130 11.32 -1.96 -14.84
C SER A 130 12.81 -1.88 -14.60
N THR A 131 13.42 -2.94 -14.09
CA THR A 131 14.85 -2.90 -13.76
C THR A 131 15.75 -3.26 -14.93
N ASP A 132 15.21 -3.66 -16.00
CA ASP A 132 16.05 -3.98 -17.17
C ASP A 132 16.63 -2.77 -17.86
#